data_daa29766da4ab10f5e776d310f1b3544
#
_entry.id   daa29766da4ab10f5e776d310f1b3544
#
_cell.length_a   1.000
_cell.length_b   1.000
_cell.length_c   1.000
_cell.angle_alpha   90.00
_cell.angle_beta   90.00
_cell.angle_gamma   90.00
#
_symmetry.space_group_name_H-M   'P 1'
#
loop_
_entity.id
_entity.type
_entity.pdbx_description
1 polymer ?
#
loop_
_entity_poly.entity_id
_entity_poly.type
_entity_poly.pdbx_seq_one_letter_code
_entity_poly.pdbx_strand_id
1 'polypeptide(L)'
;EATDEQLKAAEDAAGDVGGVTLYKNFSIDAIIKKVAGDDGTKRTLRTYAHRSKVDIASYCEGKEPKADDEVAIDRVFATNNDLAVGDKVELEGRTYTICGIMTQPDSQALFLNNSDFTVNTITYGVAEVTDAGFSALEDAGGAPAYTYSFTFTDRDLSTADRIDAEQDMVEALTDADARVDDLIDADSNQGIGYARDDVDGDSMMWMTLLDIIIVIMAFVFVVLTDATIEEESAIIGTL
;
A
#
# COMPACT_ATOMS: atom_id res chain seq x y z
N GLU A 1 23.44 8.26 3.81
CA GLU A 1 23.47 8.45 2.34
C GLU A 1 24.18 7.26 1.74
N ALA A 2 23.53 6.47 0.87
CA ALA A 2 24.19 5.42 0.11
C ALA A 2 24.93 6.03 -1.07
N THR A 3 26.11 5.50 -1.40
CA THR A 3 26.86 5.90 -2.60
C THR A 3 26.42 5.06 -3.79
N ASP A 4 26.61 5.55 -5.02
CA ASP A 4 26.33 4.79 -6.24
C ASP A 4 27.07 3.45 -6.27
N GLU A 5 28.27 3.39 -5.69
CA GLU A 5 29.07 2.17 -5.59
C GLU A 5 28.42 1.15 -4.64
N GLN A 6 27.88 1.60 -3.51
CA GLN A 6 27.16 0.74 -2.56
C GLN A 6 25.83 0.25 -3.14
N LEU A 7 25.08 1.12 -3.84
CA LEU A 7 23.85 0.73 -4.51
C LEU A 7 24.10 -0.33 -5.58
N LYS A 8 25.16 -0.13 -6.38
CA LYS A 8 25.55 -1.09 -7.41
C LYS A 8 26.01 -2.43 -6.80
N ALA A 9 26.81 -2.40 -5.73
CA ALA A 9 27.25 -3.61 -5.05
C ALA A 9 26.06 -4.40 -4.48
N ALA A 10 25.05 -3.70 -3.94
CA ALA A 10 23.81 -4.31 -3.48
C ALA A 10 23.01 -4.96 -4.63
N GLU A 11 22.88 -4.28 -5.77
CA GLU A 11 22.20 -4.82 -6.95
C GLU A 11 22.92 -6.06 -7.52
N ASP A 12 24.23 -6.01 -7.60
CA ASP A 12 25.06 -7.14 -8.08
C ASP A 12 24.94 -8.34 -7.10
N ALA A 13 25.05 -8.10 -5.79
CA ALA A 13 24.94 -9.15 -4.77
C ALA A 13 23.58 -9.83 -4.77
N ALA A 14 22.49 -9.06 -4.86
CA ALA A 14 21.15 -9.62 -4.94
C ALA A 14 20.89 -10.37 -6.26
N GLY A 15 21.53 -9.95 -7.35
CA GLY A 15 21.48 -10.64 -8.64
C GLY A 15 22.09 -12.05 -8.61
N ASP A 16 23.02 -12.29 -7.70
CA ASP A 16 23.68 -13.58 -7.48
C ASP A 16 22.82 -14.55 -6.63
N VAL A 17 21.81 -14.05 -5.93
CA VAL A 17 20.86 -14.88 -5.17
C VAL A 17 19.83 -15.51 -6.12
N GLY A 18 19.87 -16.82 -6.25
CA GLY A 18 19.01 -17.56 -7.17
C GLY A 18 17.52 -17.38 -6.84
N GLY A 19 16.75 -16.89 -7.81
CA GLY A 19 15.30 -16.80 -7.70
C GLY A 19 14.76 -15.46 -7.17
N VAL A 20 15.62 -14.52 -6.79
CA VAL A 20 15.21 -13.16 -6.38
C VAL A 20 15.60 -12.14 -7.46
N THR A 21 14.75 -11.17 -7.69
CA THR A 21 15.04 -10.02 -8.57
C THR A 21 14.69 -8.73 -7.83
N LEU A 22 15.65 -7.80 -7.75
CA LEU A 22 15.46 -6.47 -7.18
C LEU A 22 15.06 -5.44 -8.24
N TYR A 23 14.23 -4.51 -7.81
CA TYR A 23 13.81 -3.35 -8.60
C TYR A 23 13.96 -2.08 -7.77
N LYS A 24 14.57 -1.05 -8.34
CA LYS A 24 14.66 0.26 -7.68
C LYS A 24 13.27 0.80 -7.39
N ASN A 25 13.05 1.17 -6.14
CA ASN A 25 11.81 1.77 -5.66
C ASN A 25 12.11 2.99 -4.80
N PHE A 26 13.03 3.83 -5.33
CA PHE A 26 13.51 5.01 -4.63
C PHE A 26 12.41 6.05 -4.51
N SER A 27 12.37 6.72 -3.37
CA SER A 27 11.36 7.74 -3.10
C SER A 27 11.96 8.96 -2.40
N ILE A 28 11.28 10.10 -2.56
CA ILE A 28 11.55 11.34 -1.83
C ILE A 28 10.27 11.75 -1.12
N ASP A 29 10.34 11.96 0.18
CA ASP A 29 9.22 12.53 0.95
C ASP A 29 9.18 14.05 0.74
N ALA A 30 8.57 14.49 -0.35
CA ALA A 30 8.50 15.88 -0.77
C ALA A 30 7.39 16.65 -0.05
N ILE A 31 7.68 17.86 0.40
CA ILE A 31 6.66 18.76 0.94
C ILE A 31 5.85 19.34 -0.21
N ILE A 32 4.54 19.09 -0.18
CA ILE A 32 3.61 19.64 -1.17
C ILE A 32 2.89 20.88 -0.64
N LYS A 33 2.76 21.90 -1.49
CA LYS A 33 1.91 23.08 -1.29
C LYS A 33 1.01 23.27 -2.51
N LYS A 34 -0.21 23.70 -2.25
CA LYS A 34 -1.11 24.15 -3.33
C LYS A 34 -0.65 25.53 -3.82
N VAL A 35 -0.56 25.71 -5.14
CA VAL A 35 -0.25 27.03 -5.73
C VAL A 35 -1.42 27.99 -5.53
N ALA A 36 -2.67 27.48 -5.51
CA ALA A 36 -3.87 28.24 -5.25
C ALA A 36 -4.63 27.66 -4.06
N GLY A 37 -4.99 28.51 -3.09
CA GLY A 37 -5.80 28.10 -1.93
C GLY A 37 -5.05 27.27 -0.90
N ASP A 38 -3.75 27.50 -0.71
CA ASP A 38 -2.98 26.86 0.36
C ASP A 38 -3.51 27.32 1.72
N ASP A 39 -3.84 26.36 2.57
CA ASP A 39 -4.36 26.55 3.92
C ASP A 39 -3.26 26.51 5.01
N GLY A 40 -2.00 26.42 4.60
CA GLY A 40 -0.83 26.32 5.49
C GLY A 40 -0.65 24.96 6.16
N THR A 41 -1.47 23.96 5.82
CA THR A 41 -1.30 22.60 6.34
C THR A 41 -0.07 21.96 5.72
N LYS A 42 0.86 21.48 6.57
CA LYS A 42 2.02 20.72 6.08
C LYS A 42 1.56 19.37 5.55
N ARG A 43 1.85 19.11 4.30
CA ARG A 43 1.53 17.86 3.60
C ARG A 43 2.80 17.28 2.99
N THR A 44 2.87 15.97 2.95
CA THR A 44 4.00 15.23 2.37
C THR A 44 3.49 14.28 1.30
N LEU A 45 4.14 14.27 0.15
CA LEU A 45 3.98 13.24 -0.87
C LEU A 45 5.24 12.41 -0.95
N ARG A 46 5.14 11.11 -0.68
CA ARG A 46 6.19 10.15 -1.02
C ARG A 46 6.19 9.99 -2.52
N THR A 47 7.16 10.63 -3.15
CA THR A 47 7.25 10.75 -4.61
C THR A 47 8.24 9.73 -5.14
N TYR A 48 7.78 8.86 -6.02
CA TYR A 48 8.57 7.82 -6.68
C TYR A 48 8.95 8.26 -8.10
N ALA A 49 10.10 7.79 -8.59
CA ALA A 49 10.37 7.74 -10.00
C ALA A 49 9.43 6.74 -10.72
N HIS A 50 9.22 6.90 -12.03
CA HIS A 50 8.31 6.05 -12.77
C HIS A 50 8.67 4.56 -12.66
N ARG A 51 7.69 3.74 -12.26
CA ARG A 51 7.84 2.30 -12.05
C ARG A 51 7.14 1.52 -13.16
N SER A 52 7.88 0.74 -13.94
CA SER A 52 7.39 0.01 -15.12
C SER A 52 7.46 -1.51 -15.01
N LYS A 53 7.97 -2.06 -13.91
CA LYS A 53 8.20 -3.50 -13.73
C LYS A 53 7.46 -4.08 -12.54
N VAL A 54 7.48 -3.39 -11.41
CA VAL A 54 6.85 -3.76 -10.16
C VAL A 54 6.12 -2.53 -9.61
N ASP A 55 5.10 -2.74 -8.81
CA ASP A 55 4.31 -1.67 -8.19
C ASP A 55 3.78 -0.62 -9.19
N ILE A 56 3.39 -1.10 -10.38
CA ILE A 56 2.97 -0.25 -11.49
C ILE A 56 1.68 0.48 -11.11
N ALA A 57 1.72 1.81 -11.23
CA ALA A 57 0.57 2.66 -10.96
C ALA A 57 -0.58 2.42 -11.95
N SER A 58 -1.81 2.47 -11.43
CA SER A 58 -3.03 2.47 -12.23
C SER A 58 -3.66 3.86 -12.21
N TYR A 59 -3.83 4.46 -13.37
CA TYR A 59 -4.34 5.83 -13.52
C TYR A 59 -5.87 5.82 -13.64
N CYS A 60 -6.55 6.36 -12.62
CA CYS A 60 -8.00 6.48 -12.58
C CYS A 60 -8.50 7.65 -13.45
N GLU A 61 -7.70 8.75 -13.49
CA GLU A 61 -7.98 9.95 -14.28
C GLU A 61 -6.66 10.48 -14.87
N GLY A 62 -6.75 11.13 -16.02
CA GLY A 62 -5.57 11.69 -16.69
C GLY A 62 -4.64 10.64 -17.28
N LYS A 63 -3.35 10.79 -17.07
CA LYS A 63 -2.30 9.96 -17.68
C LYS A 63 -1.05 9.85 -16.78
N GLU A 64 -0.16 8.95 -17.14
CA GLU A 64 1.18 8.88 -16.55
C GLU A 64 2.00 10.16 -16.84
N PRO A 65 2.91 10.57 -15.93
CA PRO A 65 3.83 11.68 -16.15
C PRO A 65 4.74 11.41 -17.38
N LYS A 66 4.87 12.42 -18.26
CA LYS A 66 5.76 12.36 -19.43
C LYS A 66 6.72 13.53 -19.52
N ALA A 67 6.41 14.63 -18.85
CA ALA A 67 7.28 15.80 -18.74
C ALA A 67 7.83 15.91 -17.31
N ASP A 68 8.97 16.59 -17.17
CA ASP A 68 9.71 16.70 -15.92
C ASP A 68 9.01 17.59 -14.87
N ASP A 69 7.98 18.30 -15.28
CA ASP A 69 7.10 19.14 -14.48
C ASP A 69 5.67 18.56 -14.35
N GLU A 70 5.47 17.31 -14.73
CA GLU A 70 4.23 16.56 -14.51
C GLU A 70 4.36 15.65 -13.28
N VAL A 71 3.26 15.52 -12.53
CA VAL A 71 3.14 14.61 -11.38
C VAL A 71 1.79 13.89 -11.42
N ALA A 72 1.79 12.60 -11.13
CA ALA A 72 0.57 11.87 -10.81
C ALA A 72 0.49 11.67 -9.29
N ILE A 73 -0.69 11.83 -8.71
CA ILE A 73 -0.89 11.77 -7.26
C ILE A 73 -1.94 10.73 -6.88
N ASP A 74 -1.85 10.21 -5.66
CA ASP A 74 -2.80 9.25 -5.14
C ASP A 74 -4.23 9.81 -5.11
N ARG A 75 -5.19 8.95 -5.44
CA ARG A 75 -6.61 9.29 -5.54
C ARG A 75 -7.21 9.75 -4.21
N VAL A 76 -6.89 9.08 -3.11
CA VAL A 76 -7.47 9.40 -1.80
C VAL A 76 -6.90 10.71 -1.28
N PHE A 77 -5.58 10.90 -1.42
CA PHE A 77 -4.94 12.17 -1.08
C PHE A 77 -5.49 13.32 -1.95
N ALA A 78 -5.63 13.12 -3.26
CA ALA A 78 -6.19 14.13 -4.17
C ALA A 78 -7.60 14.55 -3.75
N THR A 79 -8.48 13.57 -3.49
CA THR A 79 -9.86 13.80 -3.07
C THR A 79 -9.93 14.58 -1.75
N ASN A 80 -9.12 14.19 -0.75
CA ASN A 80 -9.14 14.82 0.57
C ASN A 80 -8.51 16.23 0.59
N ASN A 81 -7.82 16.58 -0.47
CA ASN A 81 -7.17 17.88 -0.62
C ASN A 81 -7.77 18.74 -1.74
N ASP A 82 -8.90 18.36 -2.33
CA ASP A 82 -9.55 19.07 -3.44
C ASP A 82 -8.56 19.36 -4.59
N LEU A 83 -7.79 18.32 -5.00
CA LEU A 83 -6.82 18.39 -6.08
C LEU A 83 -7.34 17.61 -7.29
N ALA A 84 -7.18 18.16 -8.48
CA ALA A 84 -7.64 17.57 -9.74
C ALA A 84 -6.56 17.62 -10.83
N VAL A 85 -6.75 16.82 -11.88
CA VAL A 85 -5.90 16.89 -13.08
C VAL A 85 -5.94 18.29 -13.70
N GLY A 86 -4.76 18.83 -13.95
CA GLY A 86 -4.54 20.20 -14.45
C GLY A 86 -4.19 21.22 -13.37
N ASP A 87 -4.40 20.92 -12.09
CA ASP A 87 -3.99 21.79 -11.00
C ASP A 87 -2.46 21.86 -10.89
N LYS A 88 -1.99 22.97 -10.32
CA LYS A 88 -0.57 23.17 -10.06
C LYS A 88 -0.28 23.03 -8.57
N VAL A 89 0.77 22.28 -8.27
CA VAL A 89 1.30 22.07 -6.94
C VAL A 89 2.79 22.40 -6.91
N GLU A 90 3.29 22.76 -5.75
CA GLU A 90 4.71 22.96 -5.51
C GLU A 90 5.25 21.79 -4.70
N LEU A 91 6.26 21.11 -5.21
CA LEU A 91 7.02 20.06 -4.53
C LEU A 91 8.46 20.55 -4.35
N GLU A 92 8.94 20.62 -3.12
CA GLU A 92 10.29 21.12 -2.77
C GLU A 92 10.63 22.46 -3.47
N GLY A 93 9.65 23.38 -3.54
CA GLY A 93 9.84 24.71 -4.15
C GLY A 93 9.76 24.72 -5.68
N ARG A 94 9.51 23.59 -6.34
CA ARG A 94 9.35 23.48 -7.78
C ARG A 94 7.89 23.25 -8.15
N THR A 95 7.39 23.94 -9.17
CA THR A 95 6.01 23.81 -9.63
C THR A 95 5.85 22.60 -10.55
N TYR A 96 4.86 21.75 -10.24
CA TYR A 96 4.42 20.62 -11.04
C TYR A 96 2.95 20.80 -11.45
N THR A 97 2.59 20.20 -12.59
CA THR A 97 1.20 20.09 -13.03
C THR A 97 0.71 18.67 -12.75
N ILE A 98 -0.42 18.52 -12.08
CA ILE A 98 -1.04 17.21 -11.86
C ILE A 98 -1.53 16.69 -13.21
N CYS A 99 -0.89 15.66 -13.74
CA CYS A 99 -1.24 15.06 -15.02
C CYS A 99 -2.13 13.82 -14.89
N GLY A 100 -2.16 13.21 -13.69
CA GLY A 100 -2.94 12.02 -13.43
C GLY A 100 -3.30 11.85 -11.95
N ILE A 101 -4.41 11.16 -11.73
CA ILE A 101 -4.83 10.63 -10.44
C ILE A 101 -4.67 9.12 -10.49
N MET A 102 -3.95 8.55 -9.54
CA MET A 102 -3.52 7.16 -9.60
C MET A 102 -3.79 6.39 -8.29
N THR A 103 -3.63 5.09 -8.37
CA THR A 103 -3.47 4.17 -7.24
C THR A 103 -2.29 3.26 -7.48
N GLN A 104 -1.63 2.80 -6.41
CA GLN A 104 -0.48 1.91 -6.48
C GLN A 104 -0.74 0.66 -5.64
N PRO A 105 -0.33 -0.53 -6.09
CA PRO A 105 -0.63 -1.78 -5.40
C PRO A 105 0.06 -1.91 -4.03
N ASP A 106 1.23 -1.32 -3.86
CA ASP A 106 2.01 -1.27 -2.62
C ASP A 106 1.56 -0.19 -1.64
N SER A 107 0.60 0.64 -2.03
CA SER A 107 0.09 1.78 -1.24
C SER A 107 -1.45 1.82 -1.25
N GLN A 108 -2.12 0.67 -1.11
CA GLN A 108 -3.57 0.59 -1.02
C GLN A 108 -4.11 1.30 0.23
N ALA A 109 -3.33 1.28 1.32
CA ALA A 109 -3.51 2.14 2.48
C ALA A 109 -2.28 3.03 2.66
N LEU A 110 -2.52 4.34 2.84
CA LEU A 110 -1.46 5.35 2.88
C LEU A 110 -0.85 5.47 4.28
N PHE A 111 -0.13 4.43 4.71
CA PHE A 111 0.68 4.49 5.92
C PHE A 111 1.98 5.25 5.64
N LEU A 112 2.36 6.15 6.54
CA LEU A 112 3.66 6.83 6.44
C LEU A 112 4.80 5.85 6.74
N ASN A 113 4.62 5.00 7.78
CA ASN A 113 5.54 3.92 8.13
C ASN A 113 4.76 2.62 8.26
N ASN A 114 5.40 1.49 7.96
CA ASN A 114 4.78 0.17 8.06
C ASN A 114 4.37 -0.24 9.48
N SER A 115 4.82 0.47 10.50
CA SER A 115 4.46 0.26 11.91
C SER A 115 3.34 1.17 12.42
N ASP A 116 2.80 2.05 11.58
CA ASP A 116 1.75 2.99 11.99
C ASP A 116 0.41 2.25 12.14
N PHE A 117 -0.39 2.66 13.13
CA PHE A 117 -1.72 2.09 13.37
C PHE A 117 -2.85 2.85 12.68
N THR A 118 -2.56 4.01 12.12
CA THR A 118 -3.57 4.89 11.50
C THR A 118 -3.00 5.54 10.25
N VAL A 119 -3.88 5.79 9.28
CA VAL A 119 -3.57 6.55 8.07
C VAL A 119 -4.05 8.00 8.21
N ASN A 120 -3.30 8.94 7.66
CA ASN A 120 -3.72 10.34 7.57
C ASN A 120 -3.61 10.81 6.12
N THR A 121 -4.62 10.51 5.35
CA THR A 121 -4.70 10.78 3.92
C THR A 121 -4.91 12.26 3.56
N ILE A 122 -5.00 13.14 4.55
CA ILE A 122 -5.00 14.61 4.36
C ILE A 122 -3.57 15.13 4.30
N THR A 123 -2.69 14.60 5.18
CA THR A 123 -1.33 15.12 5.33
C THR A 123 -0.27 14.27 4.66
N TYR A 124 -0.62 13.03 4.28
CA TYR A 124 0.30 12.11 3.62
C TYR A 124 -0.37 11.44 2.42
N GLY A 125 0.38 11.31 1.34
CA GLY A 125 0.00 10.62 0.11
C GLY A 125 1.22 10.11 -0.64
N VAL A 126 0.97 9.47 -1.78
CA VAL A 126 2.02 9.01 -2.70
C VAL A 126 1.87 9.70 -4.05
N ALA A 127 2.98 9.84 -4.76
CA ALA A 127 3.04 10.47 -6.07
C ALA A 127 4.04 9.75 -6.96
N GLU A 128 3.93 9.97 -8.26
CA GLU A 128 4.86 9.49 -9.28
C GLU A 128 5.23 10.63 -10.22
N VAL A 129 6.51 10.69 -10.56
CA VAL A 129 7.10 11.64 -11.54
C VAL A 129 7.96 10.87 -12.53
N THR A 130 8.41 11.52 -13.60
CA THR A 130 9.41 10.94 -14.49
C THR A 130 10.76 10.78 -13.77
N ASP A 131 11.68 9.97 -14.30
CA ASP A 131 13.05 9.85 -13.76
C ASP A 131 13.74 11.23 -13.71
N ALA A 132 13.56 12.06 -14.72
CA ALA A 132 14.12 13.42 -14.74
C ALA A 132 13.41 14.34 -13.72
N GLY A 133 12.09 14.17 -13.52
CA GLY A 133 11.35 14.85 -12.46
C GLY A 133 11.83 14.47 -11.06
N PHE A 134 12.19 13.19 -10.86
CA PHE A 134 12.75 12.69 -9.62
C PHE A 134 14.14 13.30 -9.35
N SER A 135 15.05 13.26 -10.34
CA SER A 135 16.37 13.89 -10.22
C SER A 135 16.27 15.39 -9.93
N ALA A 136 15.25 16.06 -10.50
CA ALA A 136 15.02 17.47 -10.23
C ALA A 136 14.53 17.75 -8.79
N LEU A 137 13.85 16.79 -8.15
CA LEU A 137 13.52 16.88 -6.71
C LEU A 137 14.76 16.66 -5.83
N GLU A 138 15.65 15.75 -6.20
CA GLU A 138 16.95 15.57 -5.52
C GLU A 138 17.77 16.86 -5.59
N ASP A 139 17.88 17.46 -6.77
CA ASP A 139 18.59 18.72 -6.99
C ASP A 139 17.98 19.90 -6.18
N ALA A 140 16.67 19.84 -5.92
CA ALA A 140 15.97 20.83 -5.09
C ALA A 140 16.19 20.62 -3.58
N GLY A 141 16.89 19.56 -3.19
CA GLY A 141 17.22 19.26 -1.80
C GLY A 141 16.38 18.13 -1.18
N GLY A 142 15.58 17.44 -1.98
CA GLY A 142 14.88 16.22 -1.55
C GLY A 142 15.88 15.12 -1.19
N ALA A 143 15.72 14.51 -0.04
CA ALA A 143 16.56 13.39 0.40
C ALA A 143 15.97 12.07 -0.07
N PRO A 144 16.64 11.30 -0.96
CA PRO A 144 16.11 10.03 -1.41
C PRO A 144 16.20 8.96 -0.33
N ALA A 145 15.14 8.17 -0.22
CA ALA A 145 15.14 6.89 0.48
C ALA A 145 15.42 5.78 -0.54
N TYR A 146 16.47 5.03 -0.31
CA TYR A 146 16.91 3.95 -1.21
C TYR A 146 16.23 2.65 -0.81
N THR A 147 15.06 2.39 -1.39
CA THR A 147 14.31 1.16 -1.20
C THR A 147 14.32 0.32 -2.48
N TYR A 148 14.22 -0.98 -2.32
CA TYR A 148 14.11 -1.91 -3.44
C TYR A 148 12.88 -2.78 -3.23
N SER A 149 12.05 -2.90 -4.25
CA SER A 149 11.06 -3.97 -4.32
C SER A 149 11.74 -5.23 -4.83
N PHE A 150 11.36 -6.39 -4.30
CA PHE A 150 11.88 -7.67 -4.78
C PHE A 150 10.76 -8.61 -5.20
N THR A 151 11.06 -9.50 -6.12
CA THR A 151 10.15 -10.56 -6.57
C THR A 151 10.86 -11.88 -6.65
N PHE A 152 10.13 -12.97 -6.41
CA PHE A 152 10.61 -14.32 -6.65
C PHE A 152 10.33 -14.74 -8.10
N THR A 153 11.30 -15.38 -8.75
CA THR A 153 11.15 -15.94 -10.10
C THR A 153 10.13 -17.08 -10.09
N ASP A 154 10.19 -17.94 -9.08
CA ASP A 154 9.20 -18.96 -8.81
C ASP A 154 8.09 -18.38 -7.92
N ARG A 155 6.87 -18.36 -8.43
CA ARG A 155 5.70 -17.84 -7.72
C ARG A 155 5.03 -18.86 -6.81
N ASP A 156 5.38 -20.13 -6.95
CA ASP A 156 4.79 -21.26 -6.21
C ASP A 156 5.68 -21.69 -5.03
N LEU A 157 6.69 -20.89 -4.66
CA LEU A 157 7.53 -21.15 -3.49
C LEU A 157 6.69 -21.33 -2.23
N SER A 158 7.04 -22.35 -1.43
CA SER A 158 6.47 -22.49 -0.10
C SER A 158 6.89 -21.29 0.79
N THR A 159 6.16 -21.05 1.87
CA THR A 159 6.53 -20.00 2.84
C THR A 159 7.94 -20.21 3.40
N ALA A 160 8.34 -21.47 3.65
CA ALA A 160 9.68 -21.79 4.15
C ALA A 160 10.76 -21.43 3.12
N ASP A 161 10.56 -21.83 1.85
CA ASP A 161 11.54 -21.54 0.78
C ASP A 161 11.64 -20.03 0.50
N ARG A 162 10.54 -19.29 0.66
CA ARG A 162 10.56 -17.79 0.56
C ARG A 162 11.40 -17.19 1.68
N ILE A 163 11.20 -17.62 2.93
CA ILE A 163 11.97 -17.14 4.06
C ILE A 163 13.46 -17.46 3.89
N ASP A 164 13.80 -18.65 3.42
CA ASP A 164 15.19 -19.04 3.15
C ASP A 164 15.79 -18.14 2.06
N ALA A 165 15.09 -17.88 0.97
CA ALA A 165 15.57 -16.99 -0.11
C ALA A 165 15.71 -15.51 0.35
N GLU A 166 14.82 -15.04 1.22
CA GLU A 166 14.93 -13.71 1.83
C GLU A 166 16.15 -13.60 2.75
N GLN A 167 16.44 -14.64 3.53
CA GLN A 167 17.62 -14.70 4.38
C GLN A 167 18.91 -14.74 3.54
N ASP A 168 18.96 -15.56 2.51
CA ASP A 168 20.09 -15.62 1.59
C ASP A 168 20.35 -14.27 0.91
N MET A 169 19.28 -13.57 0.53
CA MET A 169 19.38 -12.21 -0.05
C MET A 169 19.95 -11.20 0.97
N VAL A 170 19.47 -11.20 2.21
CA VAL A 170 19.97 -10.30 3.25
C VAL A 170 21.43 -10.61 3.59
N GLU A 171 21.82 -11.91 3.61
CA GLU A 171 23.20 -12.32 3.83
C GLU A 171 24.12 -11.82 2.70
N ALA A 172 23.71 -12.02 1.43
CA ALA A 172 24.46 -11.55 0.27
C ALA A 172 24.62 -10.01 0.25
N LEU A 173 23.57 -9.27 0.58
CA LEU A 173 23.62 -7.81 0.71
C LEU A 173 24.56 -7.38 1.83
N THR A 174 24.55 -8.06 2.96
CA THR A 174 25.41 -7.77 4.13
C THR A 174 26.87 -8.06 3.79
N ASP A 175 27.15 -9.16 3.10
CA ASP A 175 28.51 -9.53 2.66
C ASP A 175 29.06 -8.53 1.62
N ALA A 176 28.18 -7.88 0.86
CA ALA A 176 28.55 -6.79 -0.05
C ALA A 176 28.68 -5.40 0.63
N ASP A 177 28.72 -5.36 1.99
CA ASP A 177 28.78 -4.13 2.78
C ASP A 177 27.58 -3.19 2.55
N ALA A 178 26.45 -3.75 2.09
CA ALA A 178 25.19 -3.05 2.00
C ALA A 178 24.43 -3.19 3.31
N ARG A 179 24.19 -2.08 4.00
CA ARG A 179 23.39 -2.08 5.22
C ARG A 179 21.93 -2.18 4.86
N VAL A 180 21.28 -3.28 5.27
CA VAL A 180 19.84 -3.45 5.21
C VAL A 180 19.24 -2.96 6.52
N ASP A 181 18.47 -1.87 6.46
CA ASP A 181 17.83 -1.30 7.65
C ASP A 181 16.50 -2.00 7.97
N ASP A 182 15.77 -2.47 6.97
CA ASP A 182 14.50 -3.17 7.11
C ASP A 182 14.21 -4.08 5.91
N LEU A 183 13.53 -5.19 6.16
CA LEU A 183 12.99 -6.10 5.14
C LEU A 183 11.50 -6.28 5.42
N ILE A 184 10.68 -5.89 4.46
CA ILE A 184 9.23 -5.98 4.55
C ILE A 184 8.74 -6.86 3.41
N ASP A 185 8.29 -8.07 3.73
CA ASP A 185 7.66 -8.96 2.77
C ASP A 185 6.20 -8.56 2.49
N ALA A 186 5.58 -9.19 1.49
CA ALA A 186 4.21 -8.87 1.10
C ALA A 186 3.17 -9.16 2.20
N ASP A 187 3.45 -10.13 3.09
CA ASP A 187 2.54 -10.53 4.16
C ASP A 187 2.62 -9.57 5.35
N SER A 188 3.78 -8.95 5.59
CA SER A 188 4.01 -7.94 6.63
C SER A 188 3.84 -6.50 6.17
N ASN A 189 3.64 -6.27 4.85
CA ASN A 189 3.41 -4.94 4.30
C ASN A 189 1.96 -4.50 4.51
N GLN A 190 1.74 -3.61 5.48
CA GLN A 190 0.41 -3.07 5.78
C GLN A 190 -0.23 -2.33 4.59
N GLY A 191 0.58 -1.65 3.77
CA GLY A 191 0.09 -0.95 2.58
C GLY A 191 -0.58 -1.87 1.56
N ILE A 192 -0.12 -3.13 1.48
CA ILE A 192 -0.68 -4.17 0.61
C ILE A 192 -1.80 -4.95 1.31
N GLY A 193 -1.58 -5.36 2.56
CA GLY A 193 -2.44 -6.27 3.31
C GLY A 193 -3.74 -5.64 3.82
N TYR A 194 -3.73 -4.34 4.10
CA TYR A 194 -4.78 -3.65 4.86
C TYR A 194 -6.20 -3.91 4.35
N ALA A 195 -6.44 -3.78 3.05
CA ALA A 195 -7.77 -3.96 2.48
C ALA A 195 -8.24 -5.42 2.55
N ARG A 196 -7.33 -6.39 2.42
CA ARG A 196 -7.64 -7.82 2.56
C ARG A 196 -7.95 -8.18 4.01
N ASP A 197 -7.12 -7.72 4.93
CA ASP A 197 -7.26 -8.00 6.36
C ASP A 197 -8.55 -7.39 6.95
N ASP A 198 -8.95 -6.23 6.46
CA ASP A 198 -10.22 -5.58 6.80
C ASP A 198 -11.41 -6.40 6.32
N VAL A 199 -11.39 -6.88 5.07
CA VAL A 199 -12.43 -7.76 4.51
C VAL A 199 -12.50 -9.10 5.24
N ASP A 200 -11.36 -9.70 5.57
CA ASP A 200 -11.30 -10.97 6.30
C ASP A 200 -11.82 -10.80 7.74
N GLY A 201 -11.48 -9.70 8.40
CA GLY A 201 -11.98 -9.32 9.72
C GLY A 201 -13.51 -9.11 9.72
N ASP A 202 -14.03 -8.37 8.75
CA ASP A 202 -15.46 -8.15 8.56
C ASP A 202 -16.21 -9.47 8.28
N SER A 203 -15.65 -10.33 7.43
CA SER A 203 -16.21 -11.64 7.11
C SER A 203 -16.34 -12.52 8.36
N MET A 204 -15.32 -12.54 9.22
CA MET A 204 -15.34 -13.29 10.48
C MET A 204 -16.41 -12.73 11.43
N MET A 205 -16.56 -11.43 11.53
CA MET A 205 -17.58 -10.77 12.33
C MET A 205 -18.99 -11.13 11.83
N TRP A 206 -19.22 -11.07 10.51
CA TRP A 206 -20.52 -11.43 9.92
C TRP A 206 -20.85 -12.90 10.09
N MET A 207 -19.88 -13.82 9.96
CA MET A 207 -20.08 -15.25 10.23
C MET A 207 -20.46 -15.49 11.69
N THR A 208 -19.77 -14.86 12.63
CA THR A 208 -20.08 -14.96 14.05
C THR A 208 -21.49 -14.45 14.37
N LEU A 209 -21.88 -13.31 13.78
CA LEU A 209 -23.21 -12.76 13.93
C LEU A 209 -24.29 -13.71 13.35
N LEU A 210 -24.02 -14.29 12.18
CA LEU A 210 -24.92 -15.27 11.56
C LEU A 210 -25.10 -16.52 12.44
N ASP A 211 -24.04 -17.06 13.01
CA ASP A 211 -24.10 -18.20 13.92
C ASP A 211 -24.94 -17.89 15.15
N ILE A 212 -24.80 -16.72 15.75
CA ILE A 212 -25.64 -16.27 16.87
C ILE A 212 -27.11 -16.20 16.46
N ILE A 213 -27.42 -15.64 15.29
CA ILE A 213 -28.80 -15.56 14.78
C ILE A 213 -29.39 -16.96 14.56
N ILE A 214 -28.60 -17.89 13.99
CA ILE A 214 -29.05 -19.28 13.78
C ILE A 214 -29.41 -19.95 15.12
N VAL A 215 -28.56 -19.78 16.14
CA VAL A 215 -28.83 -20.33 17.47
C VAL A 215 -30.10 -19.74 18.08
N ILE A 216 -30.29 -18.42 17.99
CA ILE A 216 -31.52 -17.76 18.48
C ILE A 216 -32.74 -18.27 17.72
N MET A 217 -32.65 -18.35 16.40
CA MET A 217 -33.77 -18.86 15.56
C MET A 217 -34.10 -20.30 15.89
N ALA A 218 -33.14 -21.17 16.09
CA ALA A 218 -33.33 -22.55 16.51
C ALA A 218 -34.07 -22.62 17.87
N PHE A 219 -33.63 -21.79 18.82
CA PHE A 219 -34.29 -21.71 20.13
C PHE A 219 -35.74 -21.24 20.04
N VAL A 220 -35.98 -20.16 19.29
CA VAL A 220 -37.35 -19.64 19.04
C VAL A 220 -38.23 -20.69 18.37
N PHE A 221 -37.68 -21.42 17.38
CA PHE A 221 -38.40 -22.48 16.70
C PHE A 221 -38.80 -23.61 17.65
N VAL A 222 -37.92 -24.05 18.55
CA VAL A 222 -38.25 -25.06 19.57
C VAL A 222 -39.36 -24.59 20.47
N VAL A 223 -39.30 -23.36 20.98
CA VAL A 223 -40.35 -22.80 21.88
C VAL A 223 -41.70 -22.68 21.17
N LEU A 224 -41.69 -22.20 19.91
CA LEU A 224 -42.94 -22.08 19.14
C LEU A 224 -43.53 -23.45 18.83
N THR A 225 -42.70 -24.44 18.48
CA THR A 225 -43.18 -25.81 18.21
C THR A 225 -43.79 -26.46 19.46
N ASP A 226 -43.13 -26.27 20.61
CA ASP A 226 -43.61 -26.79 21.89
C ASP A 226 -44.98 -26.18 22.29
N ALA A 227 -45.10 -24.86 22.15
CA ALA A 227 -46.36 -24.15 22.38
C ALA A 227 -47.48 -24.60 21.44
N THR A 228 -47.17 -24.83 20.15
CA THR A 228 -48.15 -25.31 19.17
C THR A 228 -48.62 -26.74 19.50
N ILE A 229 -47.68 -27.62 19.90
CA ILE A 229 -48.02 -29.00 20.31
C ILE A 229 -48.92 -29.02 21.56
N GLU A 230 -48.65 -28.16 22.55
CA GLU A 230 -49.50 -28.05 23.75
C GLU A 230 -50.92 -27.59 23.38
N GLU A 231 -51.08 -26.60 22.51
CA GLU A 231 -52.35 -26.08 22.07
C GLU A 231 -53.17 -27.12 21.28
N GLU A 232 -52.55 -27.83 20.34
CA GLU A 232 -53.20 -28.85 19.55
C GLU A 232 -53.52 -30.10 20.39
N SER A 233 -52.68 -30.49 21.34
CA SER A 233 -52.99 -31.64 22.23
C SER A 233 -54.20 -31.42 23.14
N ALA A 234 -54.42 -30.18 23.57
CA ALA A 234 -55.63 -29.81 24.33
C ALA A 234 -56.89 -29.95 23.50
N ILE A 235 -56.82 -29.72 22.18
CA ILE A 235 -57.96 -29.89 21.25
C ILE A 235 -58.24 -31.38 20.98
N ILE A 236 -57.17 -32.18 20.76
CA ILE A 236 -57.32 -33.63 20.50
C ILE A 236 -57.78 -34.40 21.72
N GLY A 237 -57.46 -33.99 22.94
CA GLY A 237 -57.82 -34.61 24.18
C GLY A 237 -59.28 -34.36 24.56
N THR A 238 -60.02 -33.50 23.83
CA THR A 238 -61.46 -33.19 24.05
C THR A 238 -62.41 -33.85 23.00
N LEU A 239 -61.84 -34.60 22.06
CA LEU A 239 -62.57 -35.44 21.11
C LEU A 239 -62.63 -36.92 21.60
#